data_da4c1c7f4902aeddc1a8d6b9afbe180e
#
_entry.id   da4c1c7f4902aeddc1a8d6b9afbe180e
#
_cell.length_a   1.000
_cell.length_b   1.000
_cell.length_c   1.000
_cell.angle_alpha   90.00
_cell.angle_beta   90.00
_cell.angle_gamma   90.00
#
_symmetry.space_group_name_H-M   'P 1'
#
loop_
_entity.id
_entity.type
_entity.pdbx_description
1 polymer ?
#
loop_
_entity_poly.entity_id
_entity_poly.type
_entity_poly.pdbx_seq_one_letter_code
_entity_poly.pdbx_strand_id
1 'polypeptide(L)'
;MKKRKIIVLLLGMAMTLSLAGCSKKTSAGPEEDLQAAQEQTEKEEETEQDNHSGNADEAMSEERKIRFSVVQNHIETEDYYVPEEGDSFPYAFVEYPSFELTDDLKKDYPALAQSLEDYSTDTYEYAVSTLAQAAESAREDDMSYFATSYQESWDLEVLRADERAVGWLVVYYYYYGGPHPYTYFGTDMIDTKTGKTLTLSDVVKDVDGLSQIILENLTAIDDAYVFSEEENAQMLPLIEDMVDGGYLPWILDDTGFHVYFDAYALQYYAFGPIFADLSYEEYPDLFKEDYLPVKEDTPVEECISYKEAEPVSWSSQELEPYLGEWESQGAGDQAGYFVIECPDWEVPYIADGIFDTLTASPVKLTEVSKDSSSCLFAEDWSAETGIPLPGDLYGEGYSDDAYYYYADNSADEGRLAVEISEMGTYDFVGTYDFSNYLYTPTPGNAYTTLYIPYAAIYDGVLYTEIAHRTYSEDQPCTGFIVAVEVETGKLLWRSEMLLANGRNFLVGEDTIICGYGFTAEDDYLYILSRHSGAVLEKRKLKTGPDYFIPVDDSLYVLTYDTVYQYLVSEN
;
A
#
# COMPACT_ATOMS: atom_id res chain seq x y z
N MET A 1 -21.32 17.26 -10.86
CA MET A 1 -21.54 16.76 -12.26
C MET A 1 -20.50 17.25 -13.28
N LYS A 2 -20.07 18.54 -13.31
CA LYS A 2 -19.02 18.99 -14.26
C LYS A 2 -17.62 18.52 -13.86
N LYS A 3 -17.29 18.48 -12.56
CA LYS A 3 -15.98 18.09 -12.04
C LYS A 3 -15.64 16.61 -12.27
N ARG A 4 -16.62 15.70 -12.10
CA ARG A 4 -16.43 14.27 -12.39
C ARG A 4 -16.07 13.98 -13.85
N LYS A 5 -16.51 14.84 -14.79
CA LYS A 5 -16.13 14.69 -16.19
C LYS A 5 -14.67 15.00 -16.47
N ILE A 6 -14.01 15.79 -15.60
CA ILE A 6 -12.60 16.14 -15.77
C ILE A 6 -11.70 15.01 -15.27
N ILE A 7 -11.98 14.44 -14.09
CA ILE A 7 -11.23 13.29 -13.56
C ILE A 7 -11.37 12.07 -14.50
N VAL A 8 -12.58 11.77 -14.96
CA VAL A 8 -12.82 10.70 -15.94
C VAL A 8 -12.18 11.02 -17.30
N LEU A 9 -12.05 12.30 -17.66
CA LEU A 9 -11.43 12.70 -18.93
C LEU A 9 -9.90 12.60 -18.88
N LEU A 10 -9.27 12.90 -17.72
CA LEU A 10 -7.84 12.72 -17.52
C LEU A 10 -7.46 11.22 -17.48
N LEU A 11 -8.22 10.40 -16.76
CA LEU A 11 -8.09 8.95 -16.81
C LEU A 11 -8.37 8.37 -18.22
N GLY A 12 -9.36 8.91 -18.93
CA GLY A 12 -9.67 8.54 -20.31
C GLY A 12 -8.59 8.96 -21.31
N MET A 13 -7.89 10.07 -21.08
CA MET A 13 -6.75 10.49 -21.93
C MET A 13 -5.51 9.65 -21.67
N ALA A 14 -5.21 9.29 -20.44
CA ALA A 14 -4.12 8.35 -20.12
C ALA A 14 -4.37 6.97 -20.77
N MET A 15 -5.60 6.46 -20.73
CA MET A 15 -5.96 5.19 -21.40
C MET A 15 -5.96 5.28 -22.95
N THR A 16 -6.25 6.45 -23.53
CA THR A 16 -6.25 6.60 -25.00
C THR A 16 -4.86 6.76 -25.59
N LEU A 17 -3.89 7.29 -24.84
CA LEU A 17 -2.50 7.37 -25.27
C LEU A 17 -1.81 5.99 -25.29
N SER A 18 -2.13 5.10 -24.36
CA SER A 18 -1.61 3.72 -24.35
C SER A 18 -2.22 2.80 -25.43
N LEU A 19 -3.39 3.14 -25.99
CA LEU A 19 -4.02 2.38 -27.09
C LEU A 19 -3.60 2.83 -28.49
N ALA A 20 -2.94 3.97 -28.65
CA ALA A 20 -2.48 4.49 -29.94
C ALA A 20 -1.21 3.81 -30.48
N GLY A 21 -0.53 2.96 -29.69
CA GLY A 21 0.70 2.27 -30.07
C GLY A 21 0.53 1.02 -30.96
N CYS A 22 -0.65 0.51 -31.20
CA CYS A 22 -0.89 -0.71 -31.97
C CYS A 22 -1.98 -0.59 -33.03
N SER A 23 -1.77 0.20 -34.07
CA SER A 23 -2.45 -0.08 -35.35
C SER A 23 -1.89 0.80 -36.48
N LYS A 24 -0.98 0.22 -37.26
CA LYS A 24 -0.73 0.66 -38.64
C LYS A 24 -1.56 -0.20 -39.57
N LYS A 25 -2.62 0.38 -40.21
CA LYS A 25 -2.82 0.39 -41.67
C LYS A 25 -4.22 0.83 -42.12
N THR A 26 -4.19 1.88 -42.97
CA THR A 26 -4.99 2.16 -44.16
C THR A 26 -6.49 2.41 -44.05
N SER A 27 -7.02 3.61 -44.36
CA SER A 27 -7.31 4.20 -45.64
C SER A 27 -8.27 5.39 -45.54
N ALA A 28 -7.91 6.43 -46.23
CA ALA A 28 -8.66 7.58 -46.78
C ALA A 28 -10.14 7.84 -46.47
N GLY A 29 -10.40 9.01 -45.90
CA GLY A 29 -11.32 10.11 -46.19
C GLY A 29 -12.82 9.90 -45.98
N PRO A 30 -13.62 10.99 -45.89
CA PRO A 30 -13.31 12.39 -46.13
C PRO A 30 -13.62 13.36 -44.97
N GLU A 31 -12.94 14.51 -45.01
CA GLU A 31 -13.33 15.76 -44.36
C GLU A 31 -14.67 16.24 -44.90
N GLU A 32 -15.60 16.53 -44.01
CA GLU A 32 -16.61 17.59 -44.11
C GLU A 32 -17.54 17.47 -42.89
N ASP A 33 -17.94 18.63 -42.30
CA ASP A 33 -18.91 18.85 -41.24
C ASP A 33 -18.38 18.94 -39.77
N LEU A 34 -17.52 19.92 -39.53
CA LEU A 34 -17.37 20.53 -38.18
C LEU A 34 -17.13 22.05 -38.26
N GLN A 35 -18.02 22.75 -39.00
CA GLN A 35 -18.08 24.22 -39.05
C GLN A 35 -19.54 24.74 -39.00
N ALA A 36 -20.31 24.31 -38.01
CA ALA A 36 -21.65 24.87 -37.84
C ALA A 36 -22.15 24.81 -36.37
N ALA A 37 -21.33 25.20 -35.41
CA ALA A 37 -21.77 25.34 -34.01
C ALA A 37 -21.07 26.46 -33.22
N GLN A 38 -20.53 27.47 -33.89
CA GLN A 38 -19.91 28.64 -33.23
C GLN A 38 -20.45 29.99 -33.68
N GLU A 39 -21.73 30.08 -33.99
CA GLU A 39 -22.38 31.38 -34.24
C GLU A 39 -23.82 31.35 -33.73
N GLN A 40 -24.00 31.44 -32.40
CA GLN A 40 -25.26 31.91 -31.78
C GLN A 40 -25.12 32.02 -30.26
N THR A 41 -24.34 32.98 -29.77
CA THR A 41 -24.50 33.51 -28.41
C THR A 41 -23.77 34.88 -28.27
N GLU A 42 -24.09 35.80 -29.16
CA GLU A 42 -23.82 37.21 -28.93
C GLU A 42 -25.05 37.98 -29.40
N LYS A 43 -25.95 38.26 -28.47
CA LYS A 43 -26.92 39.40 -28.50
C LYS A 43 -27.94 39.16 -27.41
N GLU A 44 -27.77 39.89 -26.34
CA GLU A 44 -28.77 40.52 -25.51
C GLU A 44 -28.09 41.09 -24.26
N GLU A 45 -27.38 42.16 -24.43
CA GLU A 45 -27.20 43.24 -23.48
C GLU A 45 -27.99 44.43 -23.97
N GLU A 46 -28.91 44.92 -23.13
CA GLU A 46 -29.10 46.32 -22.81
C GLU A 46 -30.47 46.59 -22.16
N THR A 47 -30.36 47.34 -21.07
CA THR A 47 -31.34 48.21 -20.41
C THR A 47 -32.30 47.61 -19.40
N GLU A 48 -32.10 47.94 -18.13
CA GLU A 48 -32.90 48.94 -17.43
C GLU A 48 -32.25 49.38 -16.10
N GLN A 49 -31.83 50.67 -16.02
CA GLN A 49 -31.67 51.41 -14.79
C GLN A 49 -33.06 51.83 -14.30
N ASP A 50 -33.38 51.58 -13.03
CA ASP A 50 -34.01 52.68 -12.25
C ASP A 50 -33.89 52.49 -10.73
N ASN A 51 -33.63 53.58 -10.07
CA ASN A 51 -33.45 53.88 -8.68
C ASN A 51 -34.48 53.32 -7.72
N HIS A 52 -34.06 52.78 -6.57
CA HIS A 52 -34.70 53.19 -5.30
C HIS A 52 -33.69 53.14 -4.13
N SER A 53 -33.52 54.30 -3.53
CA SER A 53 -32.80 54.50 -2.26
C SER A 53 -33.63 53.95 -1.09
N GLY A 54 -33.03 53.14 -0.26
CA GLY A 54 -33.58 52.76 1.02
C GLY A 54 -32.48 52.14 1.88
N ASN A 55 -32.01 52.87 2.87
CA ASN A 55 -31.15 52.40 3.95
C ASN A 55 -31.77 51.18 4.62
N ALA A 56 -31.08 50.07 4.53
CA ALA A 56 -31.12 48.98 5.49
C ALA A 56 -29.67 48.54 5.67
N ASP A 57 -29.24 48.38 6.90
CA ASP A 57 -27.97 47.84 7.27
C ASP A 57 -27.69 46.59 6.44
N GLU A 58 -26.81 46.68 5.44
CA GLU A 58 -26.12 45.58 4.85
C GLU A 58 -25.23 44.97 5.95
N ALA A 59 -25.73 43.94 6.62
CA ALA A 59 -24.85 42.93 7.16
C ALA A 59 -24.06 42.40 5.94
N MET A 60 -22.81 42.86 5.79
CA MET A 60 -21.87 42.29 4.85
C MET A 60 -21.85 40.80 5.12
N SER A 61 -22.28 40.01 4.16
CA SER A 61 -21.97 38.57 4.14
C SER A 61 -20.48 38.48 4.41
N GLU A 62 -20.06 37.83 5.47
CA GLU A 62 -18.65 37.58 5.68
C GLU A 62 -18.16 36.77 4.48
N GLU A 63 -17.42 37.44 3.58
CA GLU A 63 -16.76 36.78 2.48
C GLU A 63 -15.92 35.65 3.05
N ARG A 64 -16.01 34.46 2.44
CA ARG A 64 -15.13 33.34 2.73
C ARG A 64 -13.68 33.82 2.79
N LYS A 65 -13.03 33.58 3.92
CA LYS A 65 -11.65 34.02 4.16
C LYS A 65 -10.61 32.98 3.78
N ILE A 66 -11.02 31.72 3.50
CA ILE A 66 -10.13 30.63 3.15
C ILE A 66 -9.79 30.73 1.66
N ARG A 67 -8.69 31.40 1.35
CA ARG A 67 -8.20 31.60 -0.01
C ARG A 67 -6.71 31.31 -0.09
N PHE A 68 -6.32 30.46 -1.03
CA PHE A 68 -4.92 30.12 -1.33
C PHE A 68 -4.78 29.64 -2.77
N SER A 69 -3.54 29.43 -3.20
CA SER A 69 -3.27 28.83 -4.51
C SER A 69 -2.68 27.44 -4.35
N VAL A 70 -3.03 26.54 -5.25
CA VAL A 70 -2.29 25.29 -5.50
C VAL A 70 -1.30 25.59 -6.61
N VAL A 71 -0.05 25.26 -6.40
CA VAL A 71 1.02 25.41 -7.39
C VAL A 71 1.47 24.02 -7.80
N GLN A 72 1.28 23.68 -9.06
CA GLN A 72 1.85 22.46 -9.66
C GLN A 72 3.32 22.73 -9.99
N ASN A 73 4.22 22.04 -9.31
CA ASN A 73 5.65 22.13 -9.51
C ASN A 73 6.08 21.02 -10.47
N HIS A 74 7.15 21.27 -11.21
CA HIS A 74 7.76 20.28 -12.10
C HIS A 74 9.26 20.25 -11.84
N ILE A 75 9.78 19.09 -11.48
CA ILE A 75 11.22 18.83 -11.36
C ILE A 75 11.61 17.67 -12.31
N GLU A 76 12.76 17.81 -12.97
CA GLU A 76 13.23 16.85 -13.95
C GLU A 76 14.76 16.67 -13.86
N THR A 77 15.28 15.60 -14.47
CA THR A 77 16.73 15.43 -14.61
C THR A 77 17.31 16.40 -15.64
N GLU A 78 18.50 16.98 -15.37
CA GLU A 78 19.24 17.81 -16.34
C GLU A 78 19.76 16.99 -17.53
N ASP A 79 20.07 15.72 -17.34
CA ASP A 79 20.50 14.79 -18.37
C ASP A 79 19.31 14.11 -19.06
N TYR A 80 19.47 13.87 -20.36
CA TYR A 80 18.41 13.38 -21.24
C TYR A 80 18.82 12.09 -21.91
N TYR A 81 17.89 11.16 -22.02
CA TYR A 81 18.03 10.02 -22.92
C TYR A 81 17.83 10.50 -24.37
N VAL A 82 18.73 10.04 -25.26
CA VAL A 82 18.70 10.38 -26.70
C VAL A 82 18.45 9.10 -27.48
N PRO A 83 17.21 8.84 -27.92
CA PRO A 83 16.90 7.65 -28.72
C PRO A 83 17.51 7.71 -30.13
N GLU A 84 17.62 6.57 -30.80
CA GLU A 84 18.08 6.52 -32.21
C GLU A 84 17.11 7.23 -33.17
N GLU A 85 15.80 7.18 -32.89
CA GLU A 85 14.73 7.87 -33.62
C GLU A 85 13.74 8.48 -32.59
N GLY A 86 13.38 9.75 -32.80
CA GLY A 86 12.45 10.50 -31.94
C GLY A 86 13.09 11.65 -31.20
N ASP A 87 12.35 12.27 -30.32
CA ASP A 87 12.80 13.40 -29.50
C ASP A 87 13.49 12.89 -28.22
N SER A 88 14.50 13.60 -27.74
CA SER A 88 15.12 13.34 -26.46
C SER A 88 14.19 13.76 -25.31
N PHE A 89 14.26 13.03 -24.20
CA PHE A 89 13.48 13.29 -23.00
C PHE A 89 14.34 13.13 -21.74
N PRO A 90 13.99 13.80 -20.60
CA PRO A 90 14.72 13.60 -19.36
C PRO A 90 14.61 12.14 -18.90
N TYR A 91 15.60 11.62 -18.19
CA TYR A 91 15.52 10.26 -17.64
C TYR A 91 14.31 10.09 -16.73
N ALA A 92 14.08 11.08 -15.88
CA ALA A 92 12.90 11.10 -15.00
C ALA A 92 12.38 12.52 -14.78
N PHE A 93 11.10 12.63 -14.42
CA PHE A 93 10.51 13.86 -13.89
C PHE A 93 9.43 13.54 -12.86
N VAL A 94 9.19 14.52 -11.96
CA VAL A 94 8.11 14.47 -10.97
C VAL A 94 7.34 15.78 -11.01
N GLU A 95 6.02 15.68 -11.06
CA GLU A 95 5.09 16.80 -10.90
C GLU A 95 4.37 16.68 -9.57
N TYR A 96 4.44 17.72 -8.73
CA TYR A 96 3.90 17.67 -7.39
C TYR A 96 3.25 18.99 -6.97
N PRO A 97 2.19 18.96 -6.13
CA PRO A 97 1.51 20.14 -5.66
C PRO A 97 2.20 20.78 -4.45
N SER A 98 2.06 22.10 -4.33
CA SER A 98 2.35 22.83 -3.11
C SER A 98 1.33 23.94 -2.90
N PHE A 99 1.28 24.53 -1.71
CA PHE A 99 0.35 25.60 -1.38
C PHE A 99 1.04 26.97 -1.29
N GLU A 100 0.50 27.98 -1.98
CA GLU A 100 0.88 29.37 -1.82
C GLU A 100 -0.21 30.11 -1.03
N LEU A 101 0.13 30.49 0.20
CA LEU A 101 -0.83 30.99 1.19
C LEU A 101 -0.89 32.51 1.20
N THR A 102 -2.11 33.06 1.33
CA THR A 102 -2.33 34.51 1.51
C THR A 102 -1.96 34.97 2.91
N ASP A 103 -1.59 36.25 3.05
CA ASP A 103 -1.30 36.84 4.37
C ASP A 103 -2.53 36.80 5.29
N ASP A 104 -3.73 36.96 4.74
CA ASP A 104 -4.98 36.90 5.50
C ASP A 104 -5.22 35.48 6.04
N LEU A 105 -4.98 34.44 5.25
CA LEU A 105 -5.07 33.03 5.72
C LEU A 105 -4.11 32.77 6.88
N LYS A 106 -2.84 33.16 6.72
CA LYS A 106 -1.79 32.97 7.74
C LYS A 106 -2.13 33.70 9.05
N LYS A 107 -2.78 34.84 8.95
CA LYS A 107 -3.16 35.66 10.11
C LYS A 107 -4.42 35.11 10.79
N ASP A 108 -5.46 34.78 10.03
CA ASP A 108 -6.77 34.46 10.57
C ASP A 108 -6.89 32.96 10.91
N TYR A 109 -6.12 32.08 10.22
CA TYR A 109 -6.09 30.63 10.42
C TYR A 109 -4.65 30.08 10.50
N PRO A 110 -3.86 30.48 11.51
CA PRO A 110 -2.43 30.14 11.58
C PRO A 110 -2.15 28.64 11.72
N ALA A 111 -3.05 27.88 12.35
CA ALA A 111 -2.90 26.44 12.48
C ALA A 111 -3.11 25.71 11.15
N LEU A 112 -4.15 26.09 10.39
CA LEU A 112 -4.33 25.57 9.02
C LEU A 112 -3.15 25.97 8.13
N ALA A 113 -2.70 27.23 8.21
CA ALA A 113 -1.57 27.70 7.42
C ALA A 113 -0.31 26.87 7.67
N GLN A 114 -0.04 26.53 8.94
CA GLN A 114 1.09 25.66 9.28
C GLN A 114 0.94 24.28 8.66
N SER A 115 -0.22 23.64 8.76
CA SER A 115 -0.43 22.31 8.18
C SER A 115 -0.30 22.28 6.65
N LEU A 116 -0.75 23.34 5.96
CA LEU A 116 -0.56 23.47 4.51
C LEU A 116 0.90 23.75 4.13
N GLU A 117 1.67 24.48 4.97
CA GLU A 117 3.11 24.67 4.79
C GLU A 117 3.88 23.38 5.05
N ASP A 118 3.51 22.63 6.09
CA ASP A 118 4.10 21.32 6.41
C ASP A 118 3.86 20.35 5.25
N TYR A 119 2.61 20.20 4.79
CA TYR A 119 2.28 19.40 3.60
C TYR A 119 3.15 19.76 2.38
N SER A 120 3.30 21.07 2.10
CA SER A 120 4.10 21.52 0.95
C SER A 120 5.58 21.17 1.10
N THR A 121 6.09 21.17 2.34
CA THR A 121 7.48 20.81 2.65
C THR A 121 7.69 19.31 2.49
N ASP A 122 6.82 18.50 3.09
CA ASP A 122 6.88 17.04 3.04
C ASP A 122 6.74 16.55 1.59
N THR A 123 5.80 17.13 0.85
CA THR A 123 5.58 16.80 -0.58
C THR A 123 6.80 17.14 -1.43
N TYR A 124 7.47 18.28 -1.17
CA TYR A 124 8.71 18.64 -1.87
C TYR A 124 9.85 17.66 -1.55
N GLU A 125 10.06 17.33 -0.28
CA GLU A 125 11.12 16.40 0.13
C GLU A 125 10.90 15.02 -0.50
N TYR A 126 9.66 14.55 -0.48
CA TYR A 126 9.29 13.29 -1.13
C TYR A 126 9.49 13.36 -2.66
N ALA A 127 9.08 14.44 -3.33
CA ALA A 127 9.24 14.61 -4.77
C ALA A 127 10.72 14.57 -5.22
N VAL A 128 11.62 15.20 -4.49
CA VAL A 128 13.06 15.19 -4.81
C VAL A 128 13.65 13.79 -4.62
N SER A 129 13.26 13.09 -3.56
CA SER A 129 13.68 11.71 -3.32
C SER A 129 13.18 10.77 -4.44
N THR A 130 11.91 10.90 -4.81
CA THR A 130 11.28 10.16 -5.92
C THR A 130 12.01 10.43 -7.25
N LEU A 131 12.32 11.70 -7.57
CA LEU A 131 13.07 12.04 -8.77
C LEU A 131 14.45 11.37 -8.79
N ALA A 132 15.15 11.36 -7.65
CA ALA A 132 16.46 10.74 -7.54
C ALA A 132 16.40 9.24 -7.87
N GLN A 133 15.47 8.51 -7.25
CA GLN A 133 15.28 7.08 -7.45
C GLN A 133 14.83 6.74 -8.88
N ALA A 134 13.80 7.43 -9.39
CA ALA A 134 13.33 7.24 -10.74
C ALA A 134 14.44 7.50 -11.78
N ALA A 135 15.29 8.49 -11.55
CA ALA A 135 16.41 8.80 -12.42
C ALA A 135 17.51 7.74 -12.39
N GLU A 136 17.77 7.12 -11.23
CA GLU A 136 18.73 6.03 -11.09
C GLU A 136 18.23 4.79 -11.82
N SER A 137 17.01 4.34 -11.51
CA SER A 137 16.36 3.21 -12.18
C SER A 137 16.31 3.41 -13.69
N ALA A 138 15.93 4.60 -14.18
CA ALA A 138 15.89 4.89 -15.60
C ALA A 138 17.27 4.84 -16.29
N ARG A 139 18.38 5.08 -15.57
CA ARG A 139 19.74 4.97 -16.13
C ARG A 139 20.24 3.54 -16.17
N GLU A 140 19.75 2.67 -15.29
CA GLU A 140 20.07 1.25 -15.25
C GLU A 140 19.28 0.45 -16.28
N ASP A 141 18.08 0.91 -16.64
CA ASP A 141 17.19 0.27 -17.58
C ASP A 141 17.50 0.59 -19.06
N ASP A 142 17.08 -0.30 -19.94
CA ASP A 142 17.12 -0.07 -21.39
C ASP A 142 15.96 0.82 -21.84
N MET A 143 16.15 2.15 -21.69
CA MET A 143 15.15 3.18 -22.04
C MET A 143 14.70 3.12 -23.50
N SER A 144 15.43 2.42 -24.39
CA SER A 144 15.02 2.24 -25.79
C SER A 144 13.70 1.46 -25.92
N TYR A 145 13.37 0.69 -24.92
CA TYR A 145 12.14 -0.13 -24.86
C TYR A 145 10.90 0.70 -24.52
N PHE A 146 11.05 1.73 -23.68
CA PHE A 146 9.93 2.49 -23.11
C PHE A 146 9.61 3.77 -23.88
N ALA A 147 10.59 4.37 -24.54
CA ALA A 147 10.47 5.59 -25.37
C ALA A 147 9.83 6.79 -24.64
N THR A 148 9.96 6.86 -23.33
CA THR A 148 9.47 7.95 -22.47
C THR A 148 10.25 7.98 -21.16
N SER A 149 10.20 9.12 -20.44
CA SER A 149 10.75 9.29 -19.10
C SER A 149 10.07 8.35 -18.09
N TYR A 150 10.80 7.99 -17.04
CA TYR A 150 10.17 7.57 -15.80
C TYR A 150 9.50 8.78 -15.16
N GLN A 151 8.28 8.63 -14.71
CA GLN A 151 7.47 9.79 -14.34
C GLN A 151 6.53 9.52 -13.19
N GLU A 152 6.40 10.51 -12.33
CA GLU A 152 5.30 10.63 -11.38
C GLU A 152 4.61 11.98 -11.56
N SER A 153 3.28 11.99 -11.42
CA SER A 153 2.48 13.20 -11.40
C SER A 153 1.43 13.09 -10.30
N TRP A 154 1.40 14.07 -9.42
CA TRP A 154 0.49 14.15 -8.28
C TRP A 154 -0.42 15.36 -8.47
N ASP A 155 -1.61 15.11 -9.04
CA ASP A 155 -2.58 16.15 -9.38
C ASP A 155 -3.52 16.40 -8.20
N LEU A 156 -3.42 17.59 -7.58
CA LEU A 156 -4.23 17.96 -6.42
C LEU A 156 -5.43 18.82 -6.82
N GLU A 157 -6.64 18.40 -6.43
CA GLU A 157 -7.87 19.20 -6.52
C GLU A 157 -8.44 19.47 -5.13
N VAL A 158 -8.56 20.76 -4.76
CA VAL A 158 -9.24 21.16 -3.52
C VAL A 158 -10.74 21.04 -3.74
N LEU A 159 -11.39 20.19 -2.96
CA LEU A 159 -12.82 19.90 -3.07
C LEU A 159 -13.64 20.61 -2.00
N ARG A 160 -12.99 21.07 -0.93
CA ARG A 160 -13.61 21.83 0.15
C ARG A 160 -12.65 22.88 0.70
N ALA A 161 -13.15 24.10 0.94
CA ALA A 161 -12.40 25.18 1.60
C ALA A 161 -13.37 26.12 2.32
N ASP A 162 -13.72 25.81 3.56
CA ASP A 162 -14.64 26.59 4.39
C ASP A 162 -14.12 26.79 5.83
N GLU A 163 -14.87 27.49 6.67
CA GLU A 163 -14.49 27.78 8.06
C GLU A 163 -14.46 26.55 8.98
N ARG A 164 -14.93 25.40 8.51
CA ARG A 164 -14.99 24.14 9.27
C ARG A 164 -13.89 23.18 8.84
N ALA A 165 -13.72 23.02 7.51
CA ALA A 165 -12.74 22.11 6.95
C ALA A 165 -12.17 22.58 5.62
N VAL A 166 -10.93 22.18 5.36
CA VAL A 166 -10.28 22.21 4.04
C VAL A 166 -9.98 20.77 3.66
N GLY A 167 -10.28 20.40 2.42
CA GLY A 167 -10.04 19.04 1.95
C GLY A 167 -9.72 18.97 0.48
N TRP A 168 -8.88 18.02 0.10
CA TRP A 168 -8.44 17.83 -1.27
C TRP A 168 -8.28 16.36 -1.62
N LEU A 169 -8.38 16.08 -2.90
CA LEU A 169 -8.06 14.82 -3.54
C LEU A 169 -6.73 14.97 -4.26
N VAL A 170 -5.85 14.01 -4.14
CA VAL A 170 -4.65 13.86 -4.97
C VAL A 170 -4.82 12.62 -5.84
N VAL A 171 -4.63 12.78 -7.13
CA VAL A 171 -4.52 11.68 -8.08
C VAL A 171 -3.05 11.44 -8.33
N TYR A 172 -2.52 10.35 -7.82
CA TYR A 172 -1.16 9.92 -8.04
C TYR A 172 -1.10 9.08 -9.31
N TYR A 173 -0.23 9.44 -10.22
CA TYR A 173 0.07 8.68 -11.43
C TYR A 173 1.56 8.41 -11.47
N TYR A 174 1.97 7.18 -11.73
CA TYR A 174 3.36 6.85 -11.96
C TYR A 174 3.53 5.84 -13.09
N TYR A 175 4.66 5.96 -13.80
CA TYR A 175 5.05 5.07 -14.85
C TYR A 175 6.58 4.91 -14.88
N TYR A 176 7.03 3.71 -14.54
CA TYR A 176 8.45 3.30 -14.53
C TYR A 176 8.69 2.17 -15.53
N GLY A 177 8.05 2.25 -16.68
CA GLY A 177 8.07 1.18 -17.66
C GLY A 177 6.96 0.15 -17.42
N GLY A 178 6.90 -0.87 -18.28
CA GLY A 178 5.89 -1.91 -18.18
C GLY A 178 4.66 -1.70 -19.07
N PRO A 179 3.63 -2.57 -18.95
CA PRO A 179 2.52 -2.59 -19.89
C PRO A 179 1.49 -1.47 -19.70
N HIS A 180 1.41 -0.86 -18.51
CA HIS A 180 0.49 0.22 -18.18
C HIS A 180 1.00 1.02 -16.97
N PRO A 181 0.59 2.31 -16.85
CA PRO A 181 0.84 3.10 -15.66
C PRO A 181 -0.01 2.63 -14.48
N TYR A 182 0.35 3.12 -13.30
CA TYR A 182 -0.46 2.99 -12.10
C TYR A 182 -1.09 4.33 -11.72
N THR A 183 -2.29 4.27 -11.14
CA THR A 183 -3.00 5.44 -10.62
C THR A 183 -3.67 5.06 -9.32
N TYR A 184 -3.47 5.88 -8.29
CA TYR A 184 -4.14 5.72 -6.99
C TYR A 184 -4.56 7.07 -6.43
N PHE A 185 -5.40 7.06 -5.39
CA PHE A 185 -6.02 8.25 -4.81
C PHE A 185 -5.58 8.45 -3.37
N GLY A 186 -5.18 9.69 -3.06
CA GLY A 186 -5.00 10.14 -1.69
C GLY A 186 -5.97 11.26 -1.36
N THR A 187 -6.39 11.36 -0.12
CA THR A 187 -7.28 12.41 0.34
C THR A 187 -6.86 12.91 1.71
N ASP A 188 -6.96 14.23 1.90
CA ASP A 188 -6.77 14.86 3.18
C ASP A 188 -7.95 15.75 3.52
N MET A 189 -8.37 15.69 4.77
CA MET A 189 -9.36 16.59 5.35
C MET A 189 -8.77 17.22 6.62
N ILE A 190 -8.72 18.55 6.68
CA ILE A 190 -8.13 19.30 7.80
C ILE A 190 -9.20 20.18 8.44
N ASP A 191 -9.30 20.14 9.78
CA ASP A 191 -10.07 21.10 10.55
C ASP A 191 -9.46 22.50 10.42
N THR A 192 -10.22 23.43 9.86
CA THR A 192 -9.74 24.79 9.54
C THR A 192 -9.22 25.57 10.75
N LYS A 193 -9.77 25.32 11.95
CA LYS A 193 -9.41 26.08 13.16
C LYS A 193 -8.20 25.50 13.88
N THR A 194 -8.08 24.18 13.88
CA THR A 194 -7.05 23.48 14.66
C THR A 194 -5.86 23.03 13.81
N GLY A 195 -6.01 22.98 12.50
CA GLY A 195 -5.01 22.45 11.57
C GLY A 195 -4.88 20.92 11.62
N LYS A 196 -5.71 20.21 12.40
CA LYS A 196 -5.57 18.76 12.54
C LYS A 196 -6.26 18.03 11.41
N THR A 197 -5.66 16.95 10.96
CA THR A 197 -6.28 15.99 10.05
C THR A 197 -7.53 15.39 10.70
N LEU A 198 -8.61 15.31 9.95
CA LEU A 198 -9.88 14.72 10.37
C LEU A 198 -9.91 13.24 10.04
N THR A 199 -10.39 12.47 10.99
CA THR A 199 -10.66 11.04 10.84
C THR A 199 -12.12 10.77 10.49
N LEU A 200 -12.44 9.57 10.04
CA LEU A 200 -13.82 9.14 9.82
C LEU A 200 -14.68 9.37 11.08
N SER A 201 -14.13 9.07 12.26
CA SER A 201 -14.82 9.26 13.52
C SER A 201 -15.09 10.73 13.89
N ASP A 202 -14.44 11.71 13.26
CA ASP A 202 -14.74 13.12 13.45
C ASP A 202 -15.98 13.55 12.66
N VAL A 203 -16.24 12.93 11.50
CA VAL A 203 -17.27 13.37 10.55
C VAL A 203 -18.49 12.44 10.46
N VAL A 204 -18.31 11.14 10.71
CA VAL A 204 -19.36 10.10 10.68
C VAL A 204 -19.83 9.79 12.08
N LYS A 205 -21.15 9.60 12.28
CA LYS A 205 -21.74 9.29 13.59
C LYS A 205 -21.58 7.83 13.99
N ASP A 206 -21.66 6.93 13.03
CA ASP A 206 -21.56 5.48 13.20
C ASP A 206 -20.60 4.92 12.17
N VAL A 207 -19.34 4.76 12.55
CA VAL A 207 -18.27 4.28 11.67
C VAL A 207 -18.42 2.78 11.42
N ASP A 208 -18.86 2.01 12.44
CA ASP A 208 -19.02 0.54 12.33
C ASP A 208 -20.01 0.12 11.23
N GLY A 209 -21.01 0.96 10.95
CA GLY A 209 -22.00 0.72 9.87
C GLY A 209 -21.61 1.28 8.51
N LEU A 210 -20.51 2.03 8.41
CA LEU A 210 -20.15 2.79 7.21
C LEU A 210 -19.82 1.88 6.01
N SER A 211 -19.09 0.81 6.23
CA SER A 211 -18.66 -0.12 5.17
C SER A 211 -19.87 -0.74 4.44
N GLN A 212 -20.88 -1.15 5.18
CA GLN A 212 -22.11 -1.68 4.60
C GLN A 212 -22.87 -0.62 3.78
N ILE A 213 -22.92 0.63 4.26
CA ILE A 213 -23.56 1.75 3.55
C ILE A 213 -22.80 2.05 2.24
N ILE A 214 -21.46 2.04 2.27
CA ILE A 214 -20.63 2.21 1.07
C ILE A 214 -20.94 1.10 0.05
N LEU A 215 -20.93 -0.17 0.47
CA LEU A 215 -21.22 -1.29 -0.41
C LEU A 215 -22.63 -1.19 -1.01
N GLU A 216 -23.65 -0.85 -0.23
CA GLU A 216 -25.01 -0.65 -0.72
C GLU A 216 -25.09 0.48 -1.75
N ASN A 217 -24.35 1.58 -1.55
CA ASN A 217 -24.27 2.67 -2.51
C ASN A 217 -23.60 2.21 -3.82
N LEU A 218 -22.49 1.48 -3.76
CA LEU A 218 -21.79 0.95 -4.93
C LEU A 218 -22.70 0.02 -5.76
N THR A 219 -23.46 -0.84 -5.10
CA THR A 219 -24.34 -1.82 -5.75
C THR A 219 -25.63 -1.20 -6.28
N ALA A 220 -26.01 -0.01 -5.83
CA ALA A 220 -27.19 0.75 -6.31
C ALA A 220 -26.90 1.59 -7.56
N ILE A 221 -25.64 1.75 -7.97
CA ILE A 221 -25.24 2.52 -9.15
C ILE A 221 -25.63 1.75 -10.41
N ASP A 222 -26.67 2.24 -11.09
CA ASP A 222 -27.29 1.61 -12.26
C ASP A 222 -26.31 1.64 -13.46
N ASP A 223 -26.14 0.50 -14.14
CA ASP A 223 -25.43 0.30 -15.42
C ASP A 223 -23.88 0.43 -15.46
N ALA A 224 -23.20 0.96 -14.44
CA ALA A 224 -21.74 1.13 -14.47
C ALA A 224 -20.99 -0.07 -13.89
N TYR A 225 -21.47 -0.60 -12.77
CA TYR A 225 -20.86 -1.71 -12.04
C TYR A 225 -21.91 -2.76 -11.69
N VAL A 226 -22.02 -3.79 -12.50
CA VAL A 226 -22.89 -4.93 -12.19
C VAL A 226 -22.04 -6.00 -11.52
N PHE A 227 -22.07 -6.04 -10.19
CA PHE A 227 -21.40 -7.06 -9.41
C PHE A 227 -22.33 -8.24 -9.11
N SER A 228 -21.82 -9.45 -9.16
CA SER A 228 -22.52 -10.64 -8.69
C SER A 228 -22.65 -10.63 -7.16
N GLU A 229 -23.54 -11.47 -6.60
CA GLU A 229 -23.64 -11.64 -5.15
C GLU A 229 -22.33 -12.14 -4.52
N GLU A 230 -21.54 -12.91 -5.26
CA GLU A 230 -20.24 -13.43 -4.83
C GLU A 230 -19.16 -12.32 -4.81
N GLU A 231 -19.12 -11.46 -5.82
CA GLU A 231 -18.22 -10.30 -5.86
C GLU A 231 -18.57 -9.29 -4.76
N ASN A 232 -19.85 -9.03 -4.50
CA ASN A 232 -20.29 -8.17 -3.39
C ASN A 232 -19.84 -8.72 -2.02
N ALA A 233 -19.91 -10.03 -1.84
CA ALA A 233 -19.47 -10.67 -0.60
C ALA A 233 -17.94 -10.58 -0.38
N GLN A 234 -17.16 -10.45 -1.45
CA GLN A 234 -15.71 -10.26 -1.38
C GLN A 234 -15.32 -8.80 -1.15
N MET A 235 -16.12 -7.83 -1.62
CA MET A 235 -15.81 -6.40 -1.46
C MET A 235 -16.03 -5.89 -0.03
N LEU A 236 -17.02 -6.41 0.70
CA LEU A 236 -17.33 -5.92 2.05
C LEU A 236 -16.15 -6.01 3.01
N PRO A 237 -15.45 -7.15 3.14
CA PRO A 237 -14.28 -7.25 4.01
C PRO A 237 -13.15 -6.29 3.62
N LEU A 238 -12.95 -6.02 2.33
CA LEU A 238 -11.94 -5.05 1.87
C LEU A 238 -12.30 -3.62 2.27
N ILE A 239 -13.59 -3.25 2.17
CA ILE A 239 -14.06 -1.93 2.61
C ILE A 239 -13.97 -1.81 4.13
N GLU A 240 -14.32 -2.87 4.87
CA GLU A 240 -14.20 -2.92 6.33
C GLU A 240 -12.74 -2.72 6.77
N ASP A 241 -11.81 -3.40 6.11
CA ASP A 241 -10.38 -3.27 6.40
C ASP A 241 -9.88 -1.82 6.16
N MET A 242 -10.29 -1.18 5.07
CA MET A 242 -9.94 0.23 4.79
C MET A 242 -10.55 1.21 5.81
N VAL A 243 -11.77 0.96 6.26
CA VAL A 243 -12.46 1.78 7.27
C VAL A 243 -11.81 1.62 8.63
N ASP A 244 -11.60 0.37 9.06
CA ASP A 244 -11.04 0.04 10.37
C ASP A 244 -9.55 0.41 10.45
N GLY A 245 -8.83 0.22 9.33
CA GLY A 245 -7.44 0.62 9.18
C GLY A 245 -7.21 2.13 9.05
N GLY A 246 -8.25 2.90 8.80
CA GLY A 246 -8.16 4.37 8.70
C GLY A 246 -7.48 4.88 7.42
N TYR A 247 -7.29 4.02 6.41
CA TYR A 247 -6.66 4.39 5.14
C TYR A 247 -7.65 4.49 3.95
N LEU A 248 -8.96 4.45 4.22
CA LEU A 248 -9.97 4.69 3.20
C LEU A 248 -9.82 6.11 2.62
N PRO A 249 -9.60 6.30 1.31
CA PRO A 249 -9.56 7.64 0.71
C PRO A 249 -10.98 8.23 0.63
N TRP A 250 -11.22 9.29 1.38
CA TRP A 250 -12.54 9.93 1.46
C TRP A 250 -12.48 11.46 1.55
N ILE A 251 -13.52 12.13 1.06
CA ILE A 251 -13.72 13.57 1.17
C ILE A 251 -15.16 13.87 1.56
N LEU A 252 -15.33 14.83 2.45
CA LEU A 252 -16.62 15.43 2.78
C LEU A 252 -16.68 16.83 2.17
N ASP A 253 -17.35 16.99 1.02
CA ASP A 253 -17.52 18.29 0.33
C ASP A 253 -18.90 18.92 0.54
N ASP A 254 -19.30 19.86 -0.29
CA ASP A 254 -20.59 20.56 -0.22
C ASP A 254 -21.79 19.70 -0.71
N THR A 255 -21.54 18.54 -1.32
CA THR A 255 -22.54 17.63 -1.88
C THR A 255 -22.74 16.37 -1.06
N GLY A 256 -21.73 15.89 -0.39
CA GLY A 256 -21.76 14.65 0.37
C GLY A 256 -20.39 14.14 0.78
N PHE A 257 -20.39 12.86 1.10
CA PHE A 257 -19.20 12.09 1.42
C PHE A 257 -18.84 11.21 0.21
N HIS A 258 -17.63 11.37 -0.27
CA HIS A 258 -17.13 10.72 -1.47
C HIS A 258 -15.99 9.79 -1.09
N VAL A 259 -16.03 8.56 -1.60
CA VAL A 259 -14.99 7.55 -1.40
C VAL A 259 -14.39 7.17 -2.74
N TYR A 260 -13.08 6.99 -2.75
CA TYR A 260 -12.29 6.71 -3.95
C TYR A 260 -11.59 5.37 -3.76
N PHE A 261 -11.83 4.42 -4.67
CA PHE A 261 -11.16 3.13 -4.68
C PHE A 261 -10.29 3.03 -5.93
N ASP A 262 -9.05 2.67 -5.74
CA ASP A 262 -8.09 2.45 -6.81
C ASP A 262 -8.49 1.27 -7.71
N ALA A 263 -7.86 1.17 -8.87
CA ALA A 263 -8.20 0.16 -9.87
C ALA A 263 -8.07 -1.30 -9.39
N TYR A 264 -7.31 -1.57 -8.34
CA TYR A 264 -7.15 -2.90 -7.74
C TYR A 264 -7.80 -3.03 -6.35
N ALA A 265 -8.27 -1.94 -5.76
CA ALA A 265 -8.70 -1.93 -4.36
C ALA A 265 -9.89 -2.87 -4.08
N LEU A 266 -10.87 -2.93 -4.96
CA LEU A 266 -12.06 -3.77 -4.79
C LEU A 266 -12.19 -4.85 -5.88
N GLN A 267 -11.57 -4.65 -7.04
CA GLN A 267 -11.69 -5.49 -8.23
C GLN A 267 -10.39 -5.47 -9.05
N TYR A 268 -10.28 -6.33 -10.05
CA TYR A 268 -9.10 -6.36 -10.92
C TYR A 268 -9.00 -5.11 -11.83
N TYR A 269 -7.80 -4.74 -12.22
CA TYR A 269 -7.43 -3.52 -12.95
C TYR A 269 -8.35 -3.12 -14.11
N ALA A 270 -8.90 -4.10 -14.84
CA ALA A 270 -9.76 -3.82 -15.99
C ALA A 270 -11.11 -3.16 -15.63
N PHE A 271 -11.52 -3.20 -14.37
CA PHE A 271 -12.67 -2.42 -13.89
C PHE A 271 -12.37 -0.94 -13.77
N GLY A 272 -11.10 -0.58 -13.58
CA GLY A 272 -10.70 0.80 -13.27
C GLY A 272 -11.07 1.22 -11.85
N PRO A 273 -10.88 2.51 -11.53
CA PRO A 273 -11.23 3.05 -10.21
C PRO A 273 -12.75 3.05 -9.99
N ILE A 274 -13.15 2.85 -8.75
CA ILE A 274 -14.54 2.77 -8.31
C ILE A 274 -14.81 3.90 -7.32
N PHE A 275 -15.99 4.51 -7.36
CA PHE A 275 -16.35 5.65 -6.52
C PHE A 275 -17.69 5.44 -5.85
N ALA A 276 -17.78 5.74 -4.55
CA ALA A 276 -19.04 5.82 -3.83
C ALA A 276 -19.37 7.27 -3.46
N ASP A 277 -20.65 7.63 -3.56
CA ASP A 277 -21.14 8.98 -3.30
C ASP A 277 -22.33 8.94 -2.34
N LEU A 278 -22.10 9.33 -1.10
CA LEU A 278 -23.12 9.37 -0.07
C LEU A 278 -23.61 10.83 0.11
N SER A 279 -24.69 11.22 -0.58
CA SER A 279 -25.20 12.58 -0.52
C SER A 279 -25.86 12.91 0.83
N TYR A 280 -25.81 14.17 1.26
CA TYR A 280 -26.51 14.62 2.48
C TYR A 280 -28.04 14.45 2.40
N GLU A 281 -28.62 14.43 1.21
CA GLU A 281 -30.05 14.26 1.01
C GLU A 281 -30.48 12.80 1.25
N GLU A 282 -29.68 11.84 0.78
CA GLU A 282 -29.95 10.41 0.91
C GLU A 282 -29.55 9.85 2.28
N TYR A 283 -28.49 10.42 2.90
CA TYR A 283 -27.92 9.97 4.18
C TYR A 283 -27.89 11.09 5.23
N PRO A 284 -29.04 11.75 5.56
CA PRO A 284 -29.03 12.94 6.44
C PRO A 284 -28.60 12.66 7.88
N ASP A 285 -28.74 11.42 8.33
CA ASP A 285 -28.41 11.00 9.69
C ASP A 285 -26.99 10.44 9.87
N LEU A 286 -26.23 10.29 8.76
CA LEU A 286 -24.91 9.66 8.79
C LEU A 286 -23.84 10.62 9.34
N PHE A 287 -23.93 11.91 9.06
CA PHE A 287 -22.85 12.86 9.30
C PHE A 287 -23.06 13.68 10.58
N LYS A 288 -21.95 14.06 11.22
CA LYS A 288 -21.94 14.99 12.36
C LYS A 288 -22.15 16.41 11.89
N GLU A 289 -22.94 17.19 12.63
CA GLU A 289 -23.33 18.57 12.28
C GLU A 289 -22.13 19.55 12.24
N ASP A 290 -21.09 19.27 13.01
CA ASP A 290 -19.93 20.15 13.16
C ASP A 290 -19.16 20.34 11.84
N TYR A 291 -19.19 19.31 10.97
CA TYR A 291 -18.47 19.34 9.69
C TYR A 291 -19.39 19.35 8.46
N LEU A 292 -20.70 19.50 8.65
CA LEU A 292 -21.58 19.76 7.50
C LEU A 292 -21.22 21.09 6.83
N PRO A 293 -21.28 21.22 5.50
CA PRO A 293 -20.92 22.45 4.80
C PRO A 293 -21.84 23.61 5.20
N VAL A 294 -21.29 24.83 5.14
CA VAL A 294 -22.05 26.04 5.38
C VAL A 294 -22.75 26.45 4.07
N LYS A 295 -24.08 26.47 4.04
CA LYS A 295 -24.88 26.62 2.81
C LYS A 295 -24.76 27.95 2.07
N GLU A 296 -24.18 28.98 2.70
CA GLU A 296 -24.08 30.33 2.15
C GLU A 296 -22.67 30.69 1.69
N ASP A 297 -21.81 29.69 1.60
CA ASP A 297 -20.41 29.89 1.26
C ASP A 297 -20.19 30.11 -0.24
N THR A 298 -19.17 30.88 -0.56
CA THR A 298 -18.65 31.04 -1.93
C THR A 298 -18.20 29.70 -2.47
N PRO A 299 -18.49 29.37 -3.72
CA PRO A 299 -18.02 28.12 -4.32
C PRO A 299 -16.49 27.96 -4.21
N VAL A 300 -16.01 26.75 -3.97
CA VAL A 300 -14.59 26.47 -3.78
C VAL A 300 -13.74 26.93 -4.97
N GLU A 301 -14.27 26.87 -6.19
CA GLU A 301 -13.62 27.31 -7.43
C GLU A 301 -13.32 28.83 -7.45
N GLU A 302 -14.03 29.63 -6.67
CA GLU A 302 -13.79 31.07 -6.53
C GLU A 302 -12.78 31.39 -5.41
N CYS A 303 -12.45 30.40 -4.59
CA CYS A 303 -11.56 30.54 -3.45
C CYS A 303 -10.14 30.06 -3.74
N ILE A 304 -10.00 29.08 -4.62
CA ILE A 304 -8.75 28.40 -4.93
C ILE A 304 -8.29 28.76 -6.34
N SER A 305 -7.06 29.16 -6.48
CA SER A 305 -6.42 29.37 -7.80
C SER A 305 -5.36 28.30 -8.04
N TYR A 306 -5.27 27.85 -9.27
CA TYR A 306 -4.27 26.86 -9.69
C TYR A 306 -3.22 27.54 -10.56
N LYS A 307 -1.96 27.25 -10.31
CA LYS A 307 -0.79 27.83 -10.99
C LYS A 307 0.17 26.72 -11.37
N GLU A 308 0.92 26.93 -12.43
CA GLU A 308 2.06 26.10 -12.80
C GLU A 308 3.36 26.84 -12.46
N ALA A 309 4.32 26.14 -11.87
CA ALA A 309 5.66 26.66 -11.65
C ALA A 309 6.52 26.41 -12.91
N GLU A 310 7.57 27.21 -13.09
CA GLU A 310 8.57 26.95 -14.11
C GLU A 310 9.33 25.66 -13.77
N PRO A 311 9.60 24.78 -14.75
CA PRO A 311 10.35 23.54 -14.52
C PRO A 311 11.74 23.79 -13.93
N VAL A 312 12.15 22.91 -13.00
CA VAL A 312 13.47 22.94 -12.37
C VAL A 312 14.22 21.67 -12.72
N SER A 313 15.37 21.81 -13.39
CA SER A 313 16.23 20.67 -13.73
C SER A 313 17.26 20.41 -12.63
N TRP A 314 17.47 19.14 -12.31
CA TRP A 314 18.40 18.66 -11.30
C TRP A 314 19.53 17.85 -11.93
N SER A 315 20.77 18.17 -11.60
CA SER A 315 21.92 17.37 -11.99
C SER A 315 22.03 16.11 -11.12
N SER A 316 22.67 15.07 -11.65
CA SER A 316 22.96 13.84 -10.90
C SER A 316 23.71 14.11 -9.59
N GLN A 317 24.61 15.12 -9.58
CA GLN A 317 25.34 15.49 -8.37
C GLN A 317 24.44 16.12 -7.28
N GLU A 318 23.40 16.84 -7.68
CA GLU A 318 22.42 17.43 -6.74
C GLU A 318 21.46 16.38 -6.21
N LEU A 319 21.17 15.34 -7.00
CA LEU A 319 20.30 14.21 -6.62
C LEU A 319 21.04 13.15 -5.77
N GLU A 320 22.39 13.06 -5.86
CA GLU A 320 23.20 12.07 -5.13
C GLU A 320 22.90 12.01 -3.62
N PRO A 321 22.69 13.12 -2.89
CA PRO A 321 22.33 13.07 -1.46
C PRO A 321 20.98 12.38 -1.18
N TYR A 322 20.07 12.41 -2.13
CA TYR A 322 18.72 11.82 -1.98
C TYR A 322 18.66 10.34 -2.40
N LEU A 323 19.63 9.88 -3.21
CA LEU A 323 19.85 8.45 -3.46
C LEU A 323 20.41 7.76 -2.21
N GLY A 324 21.34 8.43 -1.52
CA GLY A 324 21.99 7.88 -0.32
C GLY A 324 21.09 7.77 0.90
N GLU A 325 19.94 8.44 0.93
CA GLU A 325 18.98 8.30 2.03
C GLU A 325 18.20 6.98 1.96
N TRP A 326 18.00 6.40 0.79
CA TRP A 326 17.38 5.06 0.67
C TRP A 326 18.39 3.91 0.78
N GLU A 327 19.61 4.05 0.24
CA GLU A 327 20.68 3.07 0.49
C GLU A 327 21.32 3.21 1.87
N SER A 328 21.33 4.42 2.46
CA SER A 328 21.87 4.67 3.80
C SER A 328 20.84 4.65 4.92
N GLN A 329 19.55 4.79 4.63
CA GLN A 329 18.49 4.39 5.55
C GLN A 329 18.45 2.86 5.70
N GLY A 330 19.10 2.13 4.78
CA GLY A 330 19.40 0.71 4.92
C GLY A 330 20.50 0.35 5.91
N ALA A 331 21.23 1.29 6.48
CA ALA A 331 22.34 0.96 7.39
C ALA A 331 22.49 1.97 8.53
N GLY A 332 21.65 1.89 9.54
CA GLY A 332 22.15 2.11 10.91
C GLY A 332 21.81 3.40 11.64
N ASP A 333 20.96 4.35 11.16
CA ASP A 333 20.56 5.51 11.97
C ASP A 333 19.04 5.87 11.92
N GLN A 334 18.19 5.11 11.22
CA GLN A 334 16.75 5.19 11.47
C GLN A 334 16.42 4.43 12.75
N ALA A 335 15.74 5.09 13.68
CA ALA A 335 15.12 4.39 14.79
C ALA A 335 14.19 3.29 14.23
N GLY A 336 14.55 2.01 14.46
CA GLY A 336 13.78 0.87 14.01
C GLY A 336 14.27 0.16 12.73
N TYR A 337 15.37 0.56 12.09
CA TYR A 337 15.99 -0.23 11.02
C TYR A 337 17.16 -1.07 11.57
N PHE A 338 17.09 -2.38 11.37
CA PHE A 338 18.04 -3.33 11.93
C PHE A 338 18.60 -4.26 10.86
N VAL A 339 19.89 -4.14 10.56
CA VAL A 339 20.61 -5.10 9.73
C VAL A 339 20.94 -6.34 10.56
N ILE A 340 20.37 -7.47 10.20
CA ILE A 340 20.51 -8.69 10.97
C ILE A 340 21.83 -9.39 10.62
N GLU A 341 22.60 -9.68 11.66
CA GLU A 341 23.85 -10.40 11.52
C GLU A 341 23.63 -11.81 10.96
N CYS A 342 24.42 -12.20 9.95
CA CYS A 342 24.45 -13.56 9.43
C CYS A 342 25.72 -14.27 9.94
N PRO A 343 25.60 -15.10 10.97
CA PRO A 343 26.76 -15.83 11.52
C PRO A 343 27.20 -16.96 10.58
N ASP A 344 28.33 -17.59 10.92
CA ASP A 344 28.90 -18.71 10.16
C ASP A 344 27.87 -19.81 9.87
N TRP A 345 27.89 -20.31 8.65
CA TRP A 345 26.86 -21.24 8.12
C TRP A 345 27.01 -22.68 8.63
N GLU A 346 28.18 -23.07 9.14
CA GLU A 346 28.48 -24.49 9.43
C GLU A 346 27.74 -25.06 10.64
N VAL A 347 27.21 -24.20 11.53
CA VAL A 347 26.53 -24.63 12.76
C VAL A 347 25.33 -23.72 13.08
N PRO A 348 24.30 -24.21 13.80
CA PRO A 348 23.29 -23.34 14.35
C PRO A 348 23.92 -22.31 15.28
N TYR A 349 23.37 -21.11 15.30
CA TYR A 349 23.90 -20.00 16.10
C TYR A 349 23.05 -19.79 17.36
N ILE A 350 23.69 -19.55 18.48
CA ILE A 350 23.05 -19.11 19.73
C ILE A 350 23.92 -18.00 20.32
N ALA A 351 23.32 -16.83 20.57
CA ALA A 351 24.04 -15.69 21.14
C ALA A 351 24.48 -15.94 22.59
N ASP A 352 25.59 -15.29 22.98
CA ASP A 352 26.06 -15.34 24.36
C ASP A 352 24.99 -14.84 25.34
N GLY A 353 24.75 -15.60 26.39
CA GLY A 353 23.76 -15.30 27.42
C GLY A 353 22.37 -15.90 27.18
N ILE A 354 22.13 -16.53 26.05
CA ILE A 354 20.93 -17.33 25.80
C ILE A 354 21.12 -18.71 26.45
N PHE A 355 20.21 -19.06 27.33
CA PHE A 355 20.21 -20.34 28.03
C PHE A 355 18.92 -21.09 27.76
N ASP A 356 19.05 -22.32 27.29
CA ASP A 356 17.93 -23.22 27.11
C ASP A 356 18.07 -24.40 28.08
N THR A 357 16.99 -24.70 28.76
CA THR A 357 16.91 -25.85 29.69
C THR A 357 16.08 -27.00 29.13
N LEU A 358 15.45 -26.81 27.97
CA LEU A 358 14.60 -27.81 27.38
C LEU A 358 15.46 -28.90 26.72
N THR A 359 15.22 -30.14 27.13
CA THR A 359 15.87 -31.33 26.56
C THR A 359 14.88 -32.24 25.82
N ALA A 360 13.58 -31.92 25.89
CA ALA A 360 12.50 -32.61 25.21
C ALA A 360 11.33 -31.65 25.01
N SER A 361 10.46 -31.95 24.06
CA SER A 361 9.29 -31.12 23.79
C SER A 361 8.34 -31.10 25.01
N PRO A 362 7.93 -29.93 25.51
CA PRO A 362 6.85 -29.82 26.50
C PRO A 362 5.47 -30.07 25.88
N VAL A 363 5.38 -30.04 24.57
CA VAL A 363 4.15 -30.27 23.80
C VAL A 363 4.16 -31.66 23.20
N LYS A 364 3.06 -32.37 23.37
CA LYS A 364 2.82 -33.68 22.77
C LYS A 364 1.78 -33.61 21.67
N LEU A 365 2.16 -34.05 20.46
CA LEU A 365 1.25 -34.21 19.33
C LEU A 365 0.81 -35.66 19.24
N THR A 366 -0.50 -35.93 19.34
CA THR A 366 -1.07 -37.25 19.15
C THR A 366 -1.87 -37.28 17.86
N GLU A 367 -1.44 -38.05 16.86
CA GLU A 367 -2.13 -38.18 15.58
C GLU A 367 -3.54 -38.78 15.80
N VAL A 368 -4.55 -38.03 15.35
CA VAL A 368 -5.97 -38.39 15.43
C VAL A 368 -6.46 -38.88 14.10
N SER A 369 -6.11 -38.21 13.02
CA SER A 369 -6.45 -38.56 11.66
C SER A 369 -5.36 -38.23 10.66
N LYS A 370 -5.37 -38.94 9.54
CA LYS A 370 -4.52 -38.68 8.38
C LYS A 370 -5.35 -38.97 7.15
N ASP A 371 -5.67 -37.96 6.38
CA ASP A 371 -6.42 -38.09 5.15
C ASP A 371 -5.52 -37.76 3.95
N SER A 372 -5.38 -38.78 3.06
CA SER A 372 -4.63 -38.67 1.80
C SER A 372 -5.53 -38.94 0.59
N SER A 373 -6.85 -38.89 0.77
CA SER A 373 -7.81 -39.33 -0.24
C SER A 373 -8.16 -38.27 -1.29
N SER A 374 -7.80 -37.02 -1.02
CA SER A 374 -8.06 -35.91 -1.93
C SER A 374 -6.75 -35.19 -2.23
N CYS A 375 -6.50 -34.89 -3.49
CA CYS A 375 -5.51 -33.89 -3.90
C CYS A 375 -6.10 -32.54 -3.47
N LEU A 376 -5.70 -32.07 -2.31
CA LEU A 376 -6.29 -30.90 -1.70
C LEU A 376 -5.37 -29.72 -1.93
N PHE A 377 -5.82 -28.79 -2.73
CA PHE A 377 -5.36 -27.42 -2.55
C PHE A 377 -5.82 -26.96 -1.16
N ALA A 378 -4.99 -26.22 -0.43
CA ALA A 378 -5.30 -25.76 0.92
C ALA A 378 -6.59 -24.93 0.94
N GLU A 379 -6.83 -24.18 -0.11
CA GLU A 379 -8.03 -23.37 -0.34
C GLU A 379 -9.31 -24.24 -0.40
N ASP A 380 -9.27 -25.38 -1.10
CA ASP A 380 -10.40 -26.32 -1.15
C ASP A 380 -10.72 -26.89 0.24
N TRP A 381 -9.67 -27.25 1.01
CA TRP A 381 -9.84 -27.74 2.37
C TRP A 381 -10.44 -26.65 3.29
N SER A 382 -9.96 -25.41 3.17
CA SER A 382 -10.51 -24.27 3.91
C SER A 382 -11.98 -24.04 3.58
N ALA A 383 -12.35 -24.06 2.29
CA ALA A 383 -13.73 -23.93 1.85
C ALA A 383 -14.64 -25.06 2.33
N GLU A 384 -14.16 -26.32 2.35
CA GLU A 384 -14.93 -27.46 2.80
C GLU A 384 -15.12 -27.50 4.33
N THR A 385 -14.12 -27.05 5.09
CA THR A 385 -14.14 -27.11 6.56
C THR A 385 -14.67 -25.83 7.20
N GLY A 386 -14.63 -24.70 6.49
CA GLY A 386 -14.89 -23.36 7.03
C GLY A 386 -13.79 -22.87 7.98
N ILE A 387 -12.60 -23.48 7.96
CA ILE A 387 -11.44 -23.07 8.76
C ILE A 387 -10.55 -22.20 7.86
N PRO A 388 -10.31 -20.91 8.20
CA PRO A 388 -9.49 -20.03 7.39
C PRO A 388 -8.03 -20.51 7.35
N LEU A 389 -7.35 -20.24 6.24
CA LEU A 389 -5.90 -20.42 6.13
C LEU A 389 -5.19 -19.25 6.86
N PRO A 390 -4.06 -19.51 7.50
CA PRO A 390 -3.18 -18.45 7.98
C PRO A 390 -2.69 -17.56 6.84
N GLY A 391 -2.50 -16.27 7.10
CA GLY A 391 -1.80 -15.37 6.19
C GLY A 391 -0.34 -15.79 5.99
N ASP A 392 0.27 -15.32 4.91
CA ASP A 392 1.69 -15.53 4.59
C ASP A 392 2.31 -14.29 3.94
N LEU A 393 3.62 -14.30 3.74
CA LEU A 393 4.39 -13.20 3.16
C LEU A 393 4.74 -13.42 1.67
N TYR A 394 3.94 -14.19 0.94
CA TYR A 394 4.10 -14.37 -0.50
C TYR A 394 3.48 -13.26 -1.35
N GLY A 395 2.62 -12.45 -0.76
CA GLY A 395 1.88 -11.37 -1.41
C GLY A 395 2.11 -10.02 -0.72
N GLU A 396 1.03 -9.32 -0.46
CA GLU A 396 1.04 -7.95 0.10
C GLU A 396 1.29 -7.88 1.61
N GLY A 397 1.54 -9.01 2.25
CA GLY A 397 1.72 -9.12 3.69
C GLY A 397 0.54 -9.78 4.39
N TYR A 398 0.63 -9.91 5.70
CA TYR A 398 -0.46 -10.41 6.54
C TYR A 398 -0.43 -9.72 7.92
N SER A 399 -1.52 -9.86 8.67
CA SER A 399 -1.61 -9.38 10.05
C SER A 399 -1.98 -10.48 11.03
N ASP A 400 -1.54 -10.33 12.26
CA ASP A 400 -2.08 -11.01 13.43
C ASP A 400 -2.87 -10.02 14.31
N ASP A 401 -3.21 -10.41 15.54
CA ASP A 401 -3.98 -9.56 16.46
C ASP A 401 -3.22 -8.28 16.92
N ALA A 402 -1.89 -8.21 16.71
CA ALA A 402 -1.04 -7.16 17.26
C ALA A 402 -0.24 -6.40 16.18
N TYR A 403 0.13 -7.07 15.10
CA TYR A 403 1.07 -6.52 14.11
C TYR A 403 0.63 -6.82 12.67
N TYR A 404 0.99 -5.90 11.78
CA TYR A 404 1.03 -6.09 10.35
C TYR A 404 2.47 -6.38 9.92
N TYR A 405 2.64 -7.37 9.03
CA TYR A 405 3.93 -7.81 8.52
C TYR A 405 3.95 -7.68 7.01
N TYR A 406 5.01 -7.08 6.50
CA TYR A 406 5.31 -7.01 5.07
C TYR A 406 6.71 -7.56 4.82
N ALA A 407 6.91 -8.36 3.77
CA ALA A 407 8.22 -8.85 3.39
C ALA A 407 8.67 -8.27 2.05
N ASP A 408 9.82 -7.63 2.04
CA ASP A 408 10.55 -7.32 0.83
C ASP A 408 11.38 -8.56 0.43
N ASN A 409 10.85 -9.31 -0.53
CA ASN A 409 11.42 -10.55 -1.05
C ASN A 409 12.15 -10.35 -2.39
N SER A 410 12.73 -9.16 -2.64
CA SER A 410 13.47 -8.79 -3.86
C SER A 410 14.91 -9.31 -3.80
N ALA A 411 15.07 -10.63 -3.63
CA ALA A 411 16.39 -11.27 -3.46
C ALA A 411 17.28 -11.17 -4.72
N ASP A 412 16.70 -11.05 -5.90
CA ASP A 412 17.37 -10.77 -7.17
C ASP A 412 17.92 -9.32 -7.25
N GLU A 413 17.34 -8.42 -6.48
CA GLU A 413 17.83 -7.04 -6.28
C GLU A 413 18.74 -6.90 -5.03
N GLY A 414 19.03 -8.01 -4.36
CA GLY A 414 19.87 -8.04 -3.16
C GLY A 414 19.15 -7.66 -1.87
N ARG A 415 17.81 -7.73 -1.84
CA ARG A 415 16.98 -7.36 -0.67
C ARG A 415 16.21 -8.55 -0.11
N LEU A 416 16.23 -8.65 1.21
CA LEU A 416 15.47 -9.64 1.98
C LEU A 416 15.16 -9.04 3.35
N ALA A 417 13.95 -8.51 3.57
CA ALA A 417 13.60 -7.81 4.79
C ALA A 417 12.17 -8.07 5.24
N VAL A 418 11.90 -7.85 6.53
CA VAL A 418 10.54 -7.80 7.09
C VAL A 418 10.33 -6.43 7.71
N GLU A 419 9.29 -5.75 7.27
CA GLU A 419 8.78 -4.53 7.87
C GLU A 419 7.59 -4.84 8.75
N ILE A 420 7.49 -4.20 9.90
CA ILE A 420 6.47 -4.46 10.92
C ILE A 420 5.87 -3.15 11.39
N SER A 421 4.54 -3.11 11.45
CA SER A 421 3.77 -2.01 12.02
C SER A 421 2.76 -2.55 13.05
N GLU A 422 2.36 -1.73 14.02
CA GLU A 422 1.32 -2.11 14.98
C GLU A 422 -0.06 -2.15 14.33
N MET A 423 -0.85 -3.18 14.61
CA MET A 423 -2.25 -3.22 14.18
C MET A 423 -3.07 -2.11 14.83
N GLY A 424 -3.89 -1.43 14.02
CA GLY A 424 -4.82 -0.40 14.47
C GLY A 424 -4.24 1.01 14.58
N THR A 425 -2.95 1.18 14.85
CA THR A 425 -2.27 2.50 14.84
C THR A 425 -1.39 2.70 13.60
N TYR A 426 -0.96 1.60 12.99
CA TYR A 426 0.06 1.56 11.93
C TYR A 426 1.38 2.23 12.33
N ASP A 427 1.62 2.39 13.64
CA ASP A 427 2.87 2.89 14.12
C ASP A 427 3.99 1.93 13.70
N PHE A 428 5.01 2.46 13.05
CA PHE A 428 6.15 1.70 12.60
C PHE A 428 6.92 1.10 13.78
N VAL A 429 7.09 -0.21 13.78
CA VAL A 429 7.84 -0.97 14.79
C VAL A 429 9.29 -1.12 14.36
N GLY A 430 9.52 -1.55 13.11
CA GLY A 430 10.86 -1.71 12.60
C GLY A 430 10.93 -2.43 11.26
N THR A 431 12.04 -2.22 10.56
CA THR A 431 12.49 -3.01 9.42
C THR A 431 13.66 -3.90 9.84
N TYR A 432 13.54 -5.19 9.62
CA TYR A 432 14.54 -6.21 9.95
C TYR A 432 15.12 -6.75 8.66
N ASP A 433 16.34 -6.29 8.31
CA ASP A 433 17.02 -6.58 7.06
C ASP A 433 17.87 -7.85 7.18
N PHE A 434 17.45 -8.89 6.46
CA PHE A 434 18.12 -10.18 6.36
C PHE A 434 18.94 -10.33 5.07
N SER A 435 19.23 -9.26 4.34
CA SER A 435 19.93 -9.33 3.04
C SER A 435 21.32 -10.00 3.14
N ASN A 436 21.97 -9.93 4.30
CA ASN A 436 23.22 -10.66 4.54
C ASN A 436 23.08 -12.18 4.37
N TYR A 437 21.87 -12.72 4.48
CA TYR A 437 21.58 -14.14 4.30
C TYR A 437 21.51 -14.56 2.82
N LEU A 438 21.45 -13.63 1.89
CA LEU A 438 21.49 -13.90 0.45
C LEU A 438 22.86 -14.39 -0.03
N TYR A 439 23.92 -14.06 0.69
CA TYR A 439 25.30 -14.42 0.34
C TYR A 439 25.71 -15.78 0.89
N THR A 440 24.77 -16.72 0.94
CA THR A 440 25.05 -18.08 1.41
C THR A 440 26.04 -18.82 0.49
N PRO A 441 26.89 -19.70 1.04
CA PRO A 441 27.68 -20.57 0.20
C PRO A 441 26.76 -21.60 -0.50
N THR A 442 26.44 -21.32 -1.75
CA THR A 442 25.65 -22.24 -2.59
C THR A 442 26.53 -22.95 -3.59
N PRO A 443 26.28 -24.23 -3.92
CA PRO A 443 26.97 -24.91 -5.01
C PRO A 443 26.45 -24.40 -6.37
N GLY A 444 26.80 -23.17 -6.72
CA GLY A 444 27.06 -22.79 -8.10
C GLY A 444 25.91 -22.66 -9.08
N ASN A 445 24.64 -22.44 -8.69
CA ASN A 445 23.58 -22.05 -9.65
C ASN A 445 22.63 -20.98 -9.11
N ALA A 446 22.71 -19.82 -9.72
CA ALA A 446 22.06 -18.57 -9.40
C ALA A 446 20.54 -18.50 -9.68
N TYR A 447 19.82 -19.60 -9.73
CA TYR A 447 18.39 -19.59 -10.09
C TYR A 447 17.43 -19.79 -8.92
N THR A 448 17.92 -19.88 -7.71
CA THR A 448 17.08 -20.08 -6.53
C THR A 448 17.21 -18.88 -5.63
N THR A 449 16.19 -18.05 -5.68
CA THR A 449 16.04 -16.92 -4.77
C THR A 449 15.59 -17.40 -3.41
N LEU A 450 16.25 -16.90 -2.36
CA LEU A 450 15.76 -17.00 -1.00
C LEU A 450 14.59 -16.03 -0.82
N TYR A 451 13.67 -16.38 0.06
CA TYR A 451 12.52 -15.54 0.40
C TYR A 451 12.11 -15.78 1.85
N ILE A 452 11.33 -14.86 2.39
CA ILE A 452 10.71 -14.96 3.70
C ILE A 452 9.24 -15.33 3.52
N PRO A 453 8.84 -16.60 3.76
CA PRO A 453 7.45 -17.00 3.65
C PRO A 453 6.60 -16.56 4.82
N TYR A 454 7.20 -16.40 6.01
CA TYR A 454 6.49 -16.10 7.24
C TYR A 454 7.39 -15.47 8.29
N ALA A 455 6.80 -14.57 9.10
CA ALA A 455 7.41 -14.01 10.29
C ALA A 455 6.34 -13.83 11.36
N ALA A 456 6.71 -13.88 12.63
CA ALA A 456 5.78 -13.66 13.74
C ALA A 456 6.51 -13.09 14.97
N ILE A 457 5.89 -12.16 15.68
CA ILE A 457 6.39 -11.68 16.97
C ILE A 457 5.71 -12.44 18.11
N TYR A 458 6.51 -12.89 19.06
CA TYR A 458 6.04 -13.44 20.32
C TYR A 458 6.96 -13.00 21.47
N ASP A 459 6.40 -12.39 22.47
CA ASP A 459 7.11 -11.94 23.70
C ASP A 459 8.34 -11.06 23.39
N GLY A 460 8.18 -10.08 22.48
CA GLY A 460 9.26 -9.13 22.08
C GLY A 460 10.37 -9.75 21.21
N VAL A 461 10.16 -10.94 20.68
CA VAL A 461 11.07 -11.61 19.76
C VAL A 461 10.40 -11.83 18.42
N LEU A 462 11.03 -11.35 17.35
CA LEU A 462 10.67 -11.64 15.97
C LEU A 462 11.27 -12.98 15.54
N TYR A 463 10.45 -13.86 15.07
CA TYR A 463 10.84 -15.14 14.45
C TYR A 463 10.58 -15.02 12.95
N THR A 464 11.60 -15.27 12.15
CA THR A 464 11.53 -15.15 10.69
C THR A 464 12.00 -16.43 10.05
N GLU A 465 11.23 -16.96 9.13
CA GLU A 465 11.63 -18.09 8.30
C GLU A 465 12.36 -17.59 7.06
N ILE A 466 13.51 -18.18 6.73
CA ILE A 466 14.24 -17.93 5.49
C ILE A 466 14.34 -19.24 4.72
N ALA A 467 13.72 -19.30 3.56
CA ALA A 467 13.48 -20.52 2.80
C ALA A 467 13.79 -20.37 1.30
N HIS A 468 13.66 -21.47 0.58
CA HIS A 468 13.73 -21.55 -0.87
C HIS A 468 12.73 -22.58 -1.40
N ARG A 469 12.47 -22.56 -2.72
CA ARG A 469 11.62 -23.52 -3.41
C ARG A 469 12.41 -24.34 -4.44
N THR A 470 13.45 -25.04 -3.98
CA THR A 470 14.24 -25.95 -4.80
C THR A 470 14.75 -27.12 -3.96
N TYR A 471 15.60 -27.98 -4.52
CA TYR A 471 16.19 -29.11 -3.80
C TYR A 471 17.30 -28.66 -2.84
N SER A 472 17.43 -29.34 -1.72
CA SER A 472 18.51 -29.10 -0.72
C SER A 472 19.91 -29.30 -1.30
N GLU A 473 20.07 -30.05 -2.40
CA GLU A 473 21.34 -30.17 -3.12
C GLU A 473 21.75 -28.86 -3.79
N ASP A 474 20.77 -28.03 -4.22
CA ASP A 474 21.01 -26.75 -4.86
C ASP A 474 21.14 -25.62 -3.83
N GLN A 475 20.41 -25.70 -2.71
CA GLN A 475 20.39 -24.70 -1.63
C GLN A 475 20.44 -25.37 -0.25
N PRO A 476 21.61 -25.89 0.17
CA PRO A 476 21.73 -26.58 1.46
C PRO A 476 21.71 -25.64 2.67
N CYS A 477 22.04 -24.35 2.49
CA CYS A 477 22.17 -23.37 3.56
C CYS A 477 20.92 -22.48 3.70
N THR A 478 19.75 -23.10 3.87
CA THR A 478 18.46 -22.41 3.93
C THR A 478 17.41 -23.29 4.64
N GLY A 479 16.17 -22.80 4.73
CA GLY A 479 15.11 -23.53 5.40
C GLY A 479 15.27 -23.54 6.92
N PHE A 480 15.50 -22.37 7.52
CA PHE A 480 15.73 -22.20 8.95
C PHE A 480 14.91 -21.04 9.52
N ILE A 481 14.80 -21.01 10.83
CA ILE A 481 14.18 -19.91 11.58
C ILE A 481 15.27 -19.09 12.26
N VAL A 482 15.13 -17.77 12.20
CA VAL A 482 15.96 -16.78 12.87
C VAL A 482 15.13 -16.08 13.94
N ALA A 483 15.67 -15.93 15.15
CA ALA A 483 15.06 -15.19 16.24
C ALA A 483 15.84 -13.90 16.52
N VAL A 484 15.14 -12.77 16.52
CA VAL A 484 15.70 -11.43 16.67
C VAL A 484 14.94 -10.70 17.77
N GLU A 485 15.65 -10.01 18.66
CA GLU A 485 15.04 -9.13 19.64
C GLU A 485 14.43 -7.90 18.94
N VAL A 486 13.13 -7.67 19.08
CA VAL A 486 12.40 -6.61 18.36
C VAL A 486 12.97 -5.22 18.65
N GLU A 487 13.24 -4.90 19.91
CA GLU A 487 13.68 -3.55 20.33
C GLU A 487 15.08 -3.17 19.79
N THR A 488 15.96 -4.14 19.61
CA THR A 488 17.39 -3.88 19.35
C THR A 488 17.90 -4.42 18.01
N GLY A 489 17.09 -5.25 17.32
CA GLY A 489 17.53 -5.98 16.13
C GLY A 489 18.62 -7.03 16.40
N LYS A 490 18.88 -7.36 17.66
CA LYS A 490 19.91 -8.30 18.03
C LYS A 490 19.51 -9.72 17.66
N LEU A 491 20.37 -10.41 16.90
CA LEU A 491 20.23 -11.83 16.65
C LEU A 491 20.38 -12.62 17.95
N LEU A 492 19.35 -13.40 18.30
CA LEU A 492 19.33 -14.26 19.47
C LEU A 492 19.80 -15.68 19.13
N TRP A 493 19.22 -16.25 18.08
CA TRP A 493 19.61 -17.55 17.58
C TRP A 493 19.15 -17.79 16.13
N ARG A 494 19.80 -18.72 15.46
CA ARG A 494 19.41 -19.32 14.19
C ARG A 494 19.38 -20.83 14.33
N SER A 495 18.30 -21.48 13.91
CA SER A 495 18.16 -22.93 13.97
C SER A 495 19.13 -23.67 13.04
N GLU A 496 19.12 -25.00 13.09
CA GLU A 496 19.69 -25.83 12.01
C GLU A 496 18.99 -25.52 10.68
N MET A 497 19.63 -25.90 9.59
CA MET A 497 19.11 -25.75 8.23
C MET A 497 18.15 -26.87 7.88
N LEU A 498 17.31 -26.64 6.84
CA LEU A 498 16.35 -27.61 6.30
C LEU A 498 15.32 -28.07 7.35
N LEU A 499 14.84 -27.11 8.17
CA LEU A 499 13.79 -27.32 9.19
C LEU A 499 12.47 -26.66 8.83
N ALA A 500 12.51 -25.58 8.01
CA ALA A 500 11.35 -24.77 7.71
C ALA A 500 11.36 -24.31 6.24
N ASN A 501 10.27 -24.60 5.52
CA ASN A 501 9.98 -24.08 4.18
C ASN A 501 8.46 -24.11 3.90
N GLY A 502 7.65 -24.12 4.96
CA GLY A 502 6.20 -24.02 4.88
C GLY A 502 5.72 -22.60 4.54
N ARG A 503 4.41 -22.41 4.49
CA ARG A 503 3.82 -21.06 4.34
C ARG A 503 3.69 -20.34 5.67
N ASN A 504 3.70 -21.07 6.77
CA ASN A 504 3.74 -20.52 8.12
C ASN A 504 4.40 -21.52 9.08
N PHE A 505 4.66 -21.04 10.28
CA PHE A 505 5.01 -21.83 11.47
C PHE A 505 4.20 -21.32 12.66
N LEU A 506 4.16 -22.06 13.75
CA LEU A 506 3.47 -21.66 14.97
C LEU A 506 4.46 -21.37 16.08
N VAL A 507 4.28 -20.26 16.78
CA VAL A 507 5.06 -19.88 17.97
C VAL A 507 4.20 -20.04 19.21
N GLY A 508 4.65 -20.86 20.16
CA GLY A 508 4.04 -21.03 21.47
C GLY A 508 4.96 -20.54 22.60
N GLU A 509 4.53 -20.74 23.84
CA GLU A 509 5.27 -20.28 25.02
C GLU A 509 6.72 -20.80 25.06
N ASP A 510 6.92 -22.09 24.79
CA ASP A 510 8.22 -22.75 24.86
C ASP A 510 8.68 -23.35 23.51
N THR A 511 7.82 -23.42 22.51
CA THR A 511 8.08 -24.18 21.30
C THR A 511 7.70 -23.46 20.03
N ILE A 512 8.38 -23.82 18.94
CA ILE A 512 8.00 -23.48 17.57
C ILE A 512 7.68 -24.77 16.84
N ILE A 513 6.53 -24.83 16.14
CA ILE A 513 6.17 -25.94 15.27
C ILE A 513 6.33 -25.48 13.83
N CYS A 514 7.20 -26.13 13.09
CA CYS A 514 7.50 -25.83 11.69
C CYS A 514 7.69 -27.12 10.89
N GLY A 515 8.04 -27.00 9.63
CA GLY A 515 8.33 -28.19 8.84
C GLY A 515 9.05 -27.90 7.54
N TYR A 516 9.74 -28.92 7.06
CA TYR A 516 10.50 -28.89 5.82
C TYR A 516 10.17 -30.09 4.95
N GLY A 517 10.09 -29.84 3.66
CA GLY A 517 9.93 -30.90 2.65
C GLY A 517 9.91 -30.33 1.25
N PHE A 518 10.40 -31.11 0.28
CA PHE A 518 10.37 -30.72 -1.13
C PHE A 518 10.36 -31.95 -2.05
N THR A 519 9.37 -32.06 -2.91
CA THR A 519 9.15 -33.04 -3.99
C THR A 519 9.66 -34.48 -3.73
N ALA A 520 10.96 -34.74 -3.87
CA ALA A 520 11.56 -36.09 -3.71
C ALA A 520 12.44 -36.20 -2.47
N GLU A 521 12.43 -35.19 -1.61
CA GLU A 521 13.17 -35.17 -0.36
C GLU A 521 12.35 -35.81 0.78
N ASP A 522 13.00 -36.02 1.92
CA ASP A 522 12.33 -36.49 3.11
C ASP A 522 11.61 -35.31 3.81
N ASP A 523 10.33 -35.45 4.05
CA ASP A 523 9.42 -34.45 4.59
C ASP A 523 9.21 -34.65 6.09
N TYR A 524 9.31 -33.57 6.84
CA TYR A 524 9.20 -33.63 8.29
C TYR A 524 8.45 -32.42 8.90
N LEU A 525 7.75 -32.69 10.00
CA LEU A 525 7.35 -31.73 11.00
C LEU A 525 8.43 -31.70 12.10
N TYR A 526 8.77 -30.52 12.57
CA TYR A 526 9.70 -30.29 13.68
C TYR A 526 9.01 -29.52 14.81
N ILE A 527 9.41 -29.84 16.05
CA ILE A 527 9.15 -29.01 17.21
C ILE A 527 10.51 -28.53 17.69
N LEU A 528 10.69 -27.21 17.69
CA LEU A 528 11.91 -26.55 18.13
C LEU A 528 11.69 -25.95 19.53
N SER A 529 12.76 -25.77 20.27
CA SER A 529 12.75 -24.86 21.42
C SER A 529 12.65 -23.42 20.94
N ARG A 530 11.68 -22.65 21.44
CA ARG A 530 11.56 -21.23 21.17
C ARG A 530 12.76 -20.43 21.70
N HIS A 531 13.42 -20.92 22.74
CA HIS A 531 14.51 -20.23 23.44
C HIS A 531 15.86 -20.34 22.73
N SER A 532 16.07 -21.39 21.90
CA SER A 532 17.37 -21.65 21.29
C SER A 532 17.34 -22.12 19.83
N GLY A 533 16.16 -22.39 19.29
CA GLY A 533 16.01 -23.00 17.96
C GLY A 533 16.41 -24.49 17.90
N ALA A 534 16.76 -25.11 19.02
CA ALA A 534 17.18 -26.52 19.07
C ALA A 534 16.00 -27.46 18.75
N VAL A 535 16.27 -28.52 17.98
CA VAL A 535 15.26 -29.53 17.65
C VAL A 535 14.93 -30.37 18.87
N LEU A 536 13.69 -30.32 19.34
CA LEU A 536 13.16 -31.13 20.45
C LEU A 536 12.47 -32.41 19.96
N GLU A 537 11.78 -32.34 18.82
CA GLU A 537 11.10 -33.46 18.20
C GLU A 537 11.10 -33.35 16.66
N LYS A 538 11.14 -34.49 15.98
CA LYS A 538 11.06 -34.62 14.53
C LYS A 538 10.09 -35.73 14.16
N ARG A 539 9.13 -35.46 13.27
CA ARG A 539 8.15 -36.43 12.78
C ARG A 539 8.14 -36.48 11.27
N LYS A 540 8.20 -37.70 10.72
CA LYS A 540 8.13 -37.89 9.27
C LYS A 540 6.71 -37.65 8.77
N LEU A 541 6.57 -36.84 7.73
CA LEU A 541 5.36 -36.65 6.97
C LEU A 541 5.39 -37.47 5.66
N LYS A 542 4.30 -37.46 4.93
CA LYS A 542 4.20 -38.13 3.62
C LYS A 542 4.72 -37.23 2.50
N THR A 543 4.42 -35.96 2.59
CA THR A 543 4.79 -34.89 1.64
C THR A 543 5.11 -33.60 2.39
N GLY A 544 5.76 -32.65 1.74
CA GLY A 544 6.17 -31.38 2.34
C GLY A 544 5.00 -30.62 2.96
N PRO A 545 5.15 -30.10 4.18
CA PRO A 545 4.12 -29.33 4.85
C PRO A 545 4.00 -27.93 4.24
N ASP A 546 2.76 -27.50 4.03
CA ASP A 546 2.43 -26.15 3.58
C ASP A 546 1.93 -25.29 4.74
N TYR A 547 0.91 -25.76 5.49
CA TYR A 547 0.27 -24.97 6.56
C TYR A 547 0.19 -25.73 7.88
N PHE A 548 0.35 -24.96 8.96
CA PHE A 548 0.13 -25.39 10.34
C PHE A 548 -1.02 -24.55 10.93
N ILE A 549 -2.18 -25.17 11.19
CA ILE A 549 -3.42 -24.47 11.55
C ILE A 549 -3.91 -24.94 12.91
N PRO A 550 -3.80 -24.11 13.97
CA PRO A 550 -4.34 -24.45 15.28
C PRO A 550 -5.85 -24.18 15.32
N VAL A 551 -6.61 -25.16 15.83
CA VAL A 551 -8.06 -25.02 16.06
C VAL A 551 -8.38 -25.70 17.37
N ASP A 552 -8.74 -24.94 18.39
CA ASP A 552 -8.95 -25.42 19.76
C ASP A 552 -7.73 -26.25 20.25
N ASP A 553 -7.96 -27.51 20.67
CA ASP A 553 -6.91 -28.42 21.10
C ASP A 553 -6.30 -29.24 19.94
N SER A 554 -6.63 -28.90 18.70
CA SER A 554 -6.15 -29.61 17.50
C SER A 554 -5.16 -28.78 16.71
N LEU A 555 -4.20 -29.44 16.11
CA LEU A 555 -3.32 -28.92 15.08
C LEU A 555 -3.60 -29.64 13.76
N TYR A 556 -4.03 -28.91 12.75
CA TYR A 556 -4.06 -29.41 11.38
C TYR A 556 -2.75 -29.08 10.68
N VAL A 557 -2.18 -30.07 9.99
CA VAL A 557 -1.00 -29.90 9.15
C VAL A 557 -1.39 -30.30 7.73
N LEU A 558 -1.46 -29.27 6.88
CA LEU A 558 -1.73 -29.46 5.47
C LEU A 558 -0.42 -29.65 4.74
N THR A 559 -0.36 -30.69 3.93
CA THR A 559 0.78 -30.98 3.06
C THR A 559 0.28 -31.03 1.61
N TYR A 560 1.17 -31.18 0.65
CA TYR A 560 0.83 -31.22 -0.77
C TYR A 560 -0.34 -32.18 -1.11
N ASP A 561 -0.46 -33.32 -0.42
CA ASP A 561 -1.46 -34.37 -0.74
C ASP A 561 -2.09 -35.03 0.50
N THR A 562 -1.88 -34.47 1.69
CA THR A 562 -2.33 -35.13 2.94
C THR A 562 -2.65 -34.08 4.01
N VAL A 563 -3.78 -34.25 4.68
CA VAL A 563 -4.15 -33.49 5.87
C VAL A 563 -3.94 -34.38 7.09
N TYR A 564 -3.14 -33.91 8.03
CA TYR A 564 -2.99 -34.49 9.36
C TYR A 564 -3.77 -33.71 10.38
N GLN A 565 -4.38 -34.38 11.34
CA GLN A 565 -4.92 -33.78 12.54
C GLN A 565 -4.22 -34.38 13.75
N TYR A 566 -3.65 -33.53 14.56
CA TYR A 566 -3.03 -33.90 15.84
C TYR A 566 -3.83 -33.28 17.00
N LEU A 567 -4.03 -34.04 18.08
CA LEU A 567 -4.43 -33.48 19.37
C LEU A 567 -3.18 -32.94 20.06
N VAL A 568 -3.24 -31.70 20.49
CA VAL A 568 -2.17 -31.01 21.22
C VAL A 568 -2.43 -31.12 22.73
N SER A 569 -1.43 -31.54 23.47
CA SER A 569 -1.49 -31.63 24.95
C SER A 569 -0.12 -31.34 25.55
N GLU A 570 -0.07 -31.05 26.85
CA GLU A 570 1.18 -31.03 27.61
C GLU A 570 1.80 -32.45 27.67
N ASN A 571 3.15 -32.50 27.69
CA ASN A 571 3.89 -33.76 27.71
C ASN A 571 4.30 -34.15 29.14
#